data_20e1acc5cd1536ff7c66f06d703964b6
#
_entry.id   20e1acc5cd1536ff7c66f06d703964b6
#
_cell.length_a   1.000
_cell.length_b   1.000
_cell.length_c   1.000
_cell.angle_alpha   90.00
_cell.angle_beta   90.00
_cell.angle_gamma   90.00
#
_symmetry.space_group_name_H-M   'P 1'
#
loop_
_entity.id
_entity.type
_entity.pdbx_description
1 polymer ?
#
loop_
_entity_poly.entity_id
_entity_poly.type
_entity_poly.pdbx_seq_one_letter_code
_entity_poly.pdbx_strand_id
1 'polypeptide(L)'
;MELKIYSKEGNLKLTASPDSNSAATCGIQEESVLSLSFTAFECVTLEVYDYADFLGRRYWILERYQPKMNCDSEWSYSVQLSGVEGLTTQVLMVNPDDDDNPILTLTAPAREHAALIIANMNRKMGTTEWKVGEVVVSEYIDIEYTGKYASDALSELSSAAGTEWWFDGMTLNISRCEFGEPVPLSYGNGLTGGIERSMADGVKFFTRLFPVGSSRNIDPDRYGYARLQLPDGAKYVEQDTHLGIIEYFEQEAFDAIYPRRIGTVGSVRSEERTSDDGSPFTVWYFTDPDIPFDPN
;
A
#
# COMPACT_ATOMS: atom_id res chain seq x y z
N MET A 1 16.86 23.68 -19.74
CA MET A 1 15.61 22.91 -19.97
C MET A 1 14.47 23.74 -19.41
N GLU A 2 13.37 23.90 -20.15
CA GLU A 2 12.19 24.61 -19.65
C GLU A 2 11.17 23.61 -19.11
N LEU A 3 10.55 23.94 -18.00
CA LEU A 3 9.47 23.17 -17.40
C LEU A 3 8.21 24.03 -17.30
N LYS A 4 7.08 23.50 -17.70
CA LYS A 4 5.79 24.20 -17.68
C LYS A 4 5.00 23.80 -16.45
N ILE A 5 4.48 24.77 -15.72
CA ILE A 5 3.58 24.58 -14.59
C ILE A 5 2.19 25.02 -15.01
N TYR A 6 1.21 24.13 -14.78
CA TYR A 6 -0.19 24.31 -15.17
C TYR A 6 -1.07 24.42 -13.92
N SER A 7 -2.18 25.12 -14.05
CA SER A 7 -3.24 25.07 -13.03
C SER A 7 -3.90 23.69 -13.02
N LYS A 8 -4.63 23.37 -11.97
CA LYS A 8 -5.43 22.13 -11.87
C LYS A 8 -6.44 21.96 -13.02
N GLU A 9 -6.86 23.06 -13.67
CA GLU A 9 -7.73 23.04 -14.85
C GLU A 9 -6.97 22.89 -16.17
N GLY A 10 -5.63 22.78 -16.15
CA GLY A 10 -4.79 22.58 -17.31
C GLY A 10 -4.34 23.89 -18.02
N ASN A 11 -4.58 25.05 -17.43
CA ASN A 11 -4.11 26.32 -18.00
C ASN A 11 -2.64 26.55 -17.63
N LEU A 12 -1.82 26.94 -18.61
CA LEU A 12 -0.42 27.30 -18.36
C LEU A 12 -0.32 28.51 -17.43
N LYS A 13 0.31 28.36 -16.27
CA LYS A 13 0.58 29.45 -15.31
C LYS A 13 1.98 30.05 -15.49
N LEU A 14 2.98 29.21 -15.68
CA LEU A 14 4.37 29.60 -15.67
C LEU A 14 5.23 28.65 -16.51
N THR A 15 6.23 29.19 -17.18
CA THR A 15 7.34 28.43 -17.75
C THR A 15 8.58 28.70 -16.90
N ALA A 16 9.04 27.71 -16.16
CA ALA A 16 10.21 27.79 -15.30
C ALA A 16 11.47 27.36 -16.05
N SER A 17 12.60 28.00 -15.74
CA SER A 17 13.92 27.54 -16.11
C SER A 17 14.65 27.04 -14.86
N PRO A 18 14.56 25.73 -14.54
CA PRO A 18 15.14 25.15 -13.32
C PRO A 18 16.65 25.40 -13.25
N ASP A 19 17.12 25.77 -12.08
CA ASP A 19 18.55 25.93 -11.79
C ASP A 19 19.21 24.61 -11.34
N SER A 20 20.50 24.66 -10.99
CA SER A 20 21.30 23.51 -10.58
C SER A 20 20.87 22.88 -9.23
N ASN A 21 19.99 23.54 -8.46
CA ASN A 21 19.47 23.02 -7.20
C ASN A 21 18.18 22.23 -7.42
N SER A 22 17.69 22.18 -8.65
CA SER A 22 16.51 21.37 -9.00
C SER A 22 16.89 19.91 -9.15
N ALA A 23 16.04 19.02 -8.63
CA ALA A 23 16.24 17.58 -8.67
C ALA A 23 14.91 16.83 -8.78
N ALA A 24 14.95 15.65 -9.40
CA ALA A 24 13.84 14.71 -9.37
C ALA A 24 14.30 13.40 -8.75
N THR A 25 13.51 12.88 -7.82
CA THR A 25 13.70 11.57 -7.21
C THR A 25 12.47 10.72 -7.45
N CYS A 26 12.65 9.43 -7.66
CA CYS A 26 11.54 8.48 -7.70
C CYS A 26 12.01 7.14 -7.15
N GLY A 27 11.09 6.44 -6.48
CA GLY A 27 11.26 5.12 -5.91
C GLY A 27 10.03 4.25 -6.16
N ILE A 28 10.15 2.97 -5.86
CA ILE A 28 9.03 2.03 -5.84
C ILE A 28 8.42 2.07 -4.44
N GLN A 29 7.10 2.24 -4.34
CA GLN A 29 6.37 2.39 -3.07
C GLN A 29 6.83 3.58 -2.21
N GLU A 30 7.54 4.51 -2.82
CA GLU A 30 8.03 5.73 -2.20
C GLU A 30 7.51 6.94 -2.96
N GLU A 31 7.45 8.08 -2.29
CA GLU A 31 7.03 9.32 -2.92
C GLU A 31 8.04 9.76 -3.98
N SER A 32 7.56 9.92 -5.20
CA SER A 32 8.31 10.57 -6.27
C SER A 32 8.22 12.09 -6.10
N VAL A 33 9.35 12.76 -6.07
CA VAL A 33 9.43 14.21 -5.78
C VAL A 33 10.18 14.93 -6.89
N LEU A 34 9.61 16.06 -7.32
CA LEU A 34 10.23 17.03 -8.20
C LEU A 34 10.48 18.34 -7.43
N SER A 35 11.72 18.54 -7.00
CA SER A 35 12.16 19.78 -6.36
C SER A 35 12.60 20.78 -7.41
N LEU A 36 11.95 21.94 -7.48
CA LEU A 36 12.24 22.99 -8.46
C LEU A 36 12.75 24.24 -7.75
N SER A 37 13.90 24.73 -8.20
CA SER A 37 14.44 26.01 -7.84
C SER A 37 14.63 26.85 -9.12
N PHE A 38 14.07 28.07 -9.15
CA PHE A 38 14.15 28.98 -10.28
C PHE A 38 13.82 30.42 -9.85
N THR A 39 14.09 31.37 -10.73
CA THR A 39 13.66 32.77 -10.57
C THR A 39 12.66 33.14 -11.66
N ALA A 40 11.78 34.10 -11.35
CA ALA A 40 10.83 34.68 -12.29
C ALA A 40 10.80 36.20 -12.09
N PHE A 41 10.49 36.96 -13.17
CA PHE A 41 10.40 38.41 -13.14
C PHE A 41 9.02 38.93 -12.77
N GLU A 42 8.03 38.01 -12.69
CA GLU A 42 6.67 38.30 -12.25
C GLU A 42 6.29 37.33 -11.13
N CYS A 43 5.49 37.81 -10.17
CA CYS A 43 4.95 36.97 -9.12
C CYS A 43 3.80 36.13 -9.67
N VAL A 44 4.02 34.85 -9.80
CA VAL A 44 2.97 33.87 -10.14
C VAL A 44 2.61 33.08 -8.90
N THR A 45 1.36 33.16 -8.50
CA THR A 45 0.83 32.36 -7.37
C THR A 45 0.66 30.92 -7.82
N LEU A 46 1.37 30.02 -7.14
CA LEU A 46 1.22 28.58 -7.28
C LEU A 46 0.24 28.07 -6.20
N GLU A 47 -0.71 27.28 -6.62
CA GLU A 47 -1.80 26.79 -5.78
C GLU A 47 -1.72 25.27 -5.60
N VAL A 48 -2.41 24.76 -4.60
CA VAL A 48 -2.54 23.31 -4.39
C VAL A 48 -3.24 22.68 -5.59
N TYR A 49 -2.67 21.58 -6.07
CA TYR A 49 -3.01 20.82 -7.28
C TYR A 49 -2.63 21.48 -8.62
N ASP A 50 -1.90 22.60 -8.62
CA ASP A 50 -1.12 22.97 -9.79
C ASP A 50 -0.10 21.88 -10.07
N TYR A 51 0.24 21.64 -11.34
CA TYR A 51 1.06 20.51 -11.72
C TYR A 51 2.09 20.82 -12.79
N ALA A 52 3.11 19.98 -12.87
CA ALA A 52 4.08 19.92 -13.95
C ALA A 52 4.25 18.49 -14.46
N ASP A 53 4.40 18.35 -15.77
CA ASP A 53 4.73 17.05 -16.37
C ASP A 53 6.25 16.99 -16.62
N PHE A 54 6.90 15.94 -16.09
CA PHE A 54 8.33 15.72 -16.22
C PHE A 54 8.65 14.24 -16.43
N LEU A 55 9.45 13.94 -17.46
CA LEU A 55 9.84 12.57 -17.85
C LEU A 55 8.66 11.59 -17.95
N GLY A 56 7.54 12.04 -18.51
CA GLY A 56 6.35 11.22 -18.69
C GLY A 56 5.50 11.01 -17.43
N ARG A 57 5.87 11.65 -16.33
CA ARG A 57 5.11 11.63 -15.07
C ARG A 57 4.55 13.00 -14.75
N ARG A 58 3.42 13.02 -14.05
CA ARG A 58 2.82 14.24 -13.51
C ARG A 58 3.15 14.39 -12.03
N TYR A 59 3.51 15.62 -11.65
CA TYR A 59 3.82 16.01 -10.27
C TYR A 59 2.93 17.18 -9.87
N TRP A 60 2.34 17.13 -8.69
CA TRP A 60 1.40 18.13 -8.17
C TRP A 60 1.99 18.89 -6.99
N ILE A 61 1.60 20.15 -6.85
CA ILE A 61 1.83 20.92 -5.63
C ILE A 61 0.79 20.49 -4.62
N LEU A 62 1.21 19.87 -3.52
CA LEU A 62 0.29 19.33 -2.50
C LEU A 62 0.14 20.26 -1.29
N GLU A 63 1.00 21.26 -1.15
CA GLU A 63 1.00 22.20 -0.04
C GLU A 63 0.92 23.65 -0.54
N ARG A 64 0.53 24.55 0.34
CA ARG A 64 0.54 25.99 0.04
C ARG A 64 1.97 26.47 -0.13
N TYR A 65 2.21 27.18 -1.22
CA TYR A 65 3.51 27.72 -1.53
C TYR A 65 3.44 29.24 -1.71
N GLN A 66 4.47 29.95 -1.25
CA GLN A 66 4.66 31.38 -1.52
C GLN A 66 6.10 31.65 -1.97
N PRO A 67 6.31 32.32 -3.11
CA PRO A 67 7.63 32.67 -3.58
C PRO A 67 8.24 33.77 -2.71
N LYS A 68 9.57 33.84 -2.70
CA LYS A 68 10.32 34.87 -2.01
C LYS A 68 10.62 36.01 -2.99
N MET A 69 10.25 37.23 -2.65
CA MET A 69 10.61 38.44 -3.36
C MET A 69 12.08 38.80 -3.09
N ASN A 70 12.90 38.88 -4.10
CA ASN A 70 14.31 39.28 -3.99
C ASN A 70 14.46 40.81 -4.17
N CYS A 71 13.74 41.37 -5.15
CA CYS A 71 13.62 42.81 -5.42
C CYS A 71 12.30 43.07 -6.15
N ASP A 72 12.00 44.31 -6.48
CA ASP A 72 10.72 44.74 -7.07
C ASP A 72 10.36 44.01 -8.40
N SER A 73 11.34 43.42 -9.07
CA SER A 73 11.16 42.76 -10.37
C SER A 73 11.70 41.32 -10.40
N GLU A 74 11.99 40.69 -9.25
CA GLU A 74 12.52 39.33 -9.21
C GLU A 74 12.00 38.55 -8.04
N TRP A 75 11.52 37.32 -8.31
CA TRP A 75 10.97 36.38 -7.37
C TRP A 75 11.70 35.04 -7.44
N SER A 76 12.11 34.52 -6.30
CA SER A 76 12.70 33.16 -6.17
C SER A 76 11.65 32.14 -5.78
N TYR A 77 11.70 31.03 -6.45
CA TYR A 77 10.88 29.86 -6.20
C TYR A 77 11.74 28.68 -5.74
N SER A 78 11.31 28.03 -4.68
CA SER A 78 11.84 26.73 -4.22
C SER A 78 10.63 25.88 -3.86
N VAL A 79 10.07 25.20 -4.84
CA VAL A 79 8.81 24.48 -4.72
C VAL A 79 9.03 23.00 -4.91
N GLN A 80 8.34 22.22 -4.09
CA GLN A 80 8.33 20.77 -4.16
C GLN A 80 6.99 20.30 -4.75
N LEU A 81 7.07 19.49 -5.78
CA LEU A 81 5.92 18.84 -6.39
C LEU A 81 6.04 17.33 -6.15
N SER A 82 4.95 16.72 -5.77
CA SER A 82 4.87 15.31 -5.46
C SER A 82 4.23 14.52 -6.60
N GLY A 83 4.74 13.35 -6.87
CA GLY A 83 4.13 12.40 -7.80
C GLY A 83 2.78 11.88 -7.28
N VAL A 84 2.21 10.93 -8.00
CA VAL A 84 0.93 10.32 -7.64
C VAL A 84 0.98 9.63 -6.27
N GLU A 85 2.13 9.10 -5.90
CA GLU A 85 2.36 8.47 -4.60
C GLU A 85 2.11 9.46 -3.45
N GLY A 86 2.63 10.69 -3.57
CA GLY A 86 2.37 11.76 -2.60
C GLY A 86 0.90 12.19 -2.59
N LEU A 87 0.23 12.21 -3.74
CA LEU A 87 -1.20 12.52 -3.81
C LEU A 87 -2.05 11.53 -2.99
N THR A 88 -1.66 10.25 -2.93
CA THR A 88 -2.38 9.24 -2.14
C THR A 88 -2.43 9.55 -0.65
N THR A 89 -1.46 10.31 -0.12
CA THR A 89 -1.43 10.74 1.30
C THR A 89 -2.55 11.71 1.67
N GLN A 90 -3.21 12.32 0.68
CA GLN A 90 -4.30 13.27 0.87
C GLN A 90 -5.69 12.71 0.55
N VAL A 91 -5.78 11.43 0.20
CA VAL A 91 -7.02 10.75 -0.16
C VAL A 91 -7.50 9.91 1.01
N LEU A 92 -8.48 10.41 1.76
CA LEU A 92 -9.11 9.65 2.84
C LEU A 92 -9.92 8.49 2.24
N MET A 93 -9.75 7.30 2.79
CA MET A 93 -10.55 6.13 2.43
C MET A 93 -11.95 6.25 3.04
N VAL A 94 -12.96 6.12 2.19
CA VAL A 94 -14.37 6.13 2.58
C VAL A 94 -15.13 5.06 1.80
N ASN A 95 -16.29 4.69 2.27
CA ASN A 95 -17.20 3.81 1.55
C ASN A 95 -18.08 4.64 0.61
N PRO A 96 -17.87 4.62 -0.72
CA PRO A 96 -18.67 5.41 -1.65
C PRO A 96 -20.11 4.90 -1.77
N ASP A 97 -20.39 3.64 -1.39
CA ASP A 97 -21.72 3.03 -1.43
C ASP A 97 -22.53 3.32 -0.15
N ASP A 98 -21.91 3.93 0.87
CA ASP A 98 -22.53 4.29 2.14
C ASP A 98 -22.28 5.77 2.48
N ASP A 99 -22.72 6.66 1.60
CA ASP A 99 -22.67 8.13 1.76
C ASP A 99 -21.29 8.65 2.21
N ASP A 100 -20.22 8.12 1.59
CA ASP A 100 -18.84 8.45 1.93
C ASP A 100 -18.47 8.20 3.41
N ASN A 101 -19.03 7.15 4.02
CA ASN A 101 -18.76 6.77 5.39
C ASN A 101 -17.26 6.43 5.57
N PRO A 102 -16.52 7.08 6.49
CA PRO A 102 -15.11 6.81 6.74
C PRO A 102 -14.85 5.57 7.61
N ILE A 103 -15.91 4.92 8.10
CA ILE A 103 -15.81 3.68 8.89
C ILE A 103 -16.06 2.51 7.95
N LEU A 104 -15.01 1.82 7.58
CA LEU A 104 -15.07 0.78 6.56
C LEU A 104 -14.06 -0.34 6.83
N THR A 105 -14.55 -1.58 6.83
CA THR A 105 -13.75 -2.79 6.76
C THR A 105 -14.15 -3.59 5.52
N LEU A 106 -13.18 -4.09 4.78
CA LEU A 106 -13.43 -4.87 3.57
C LEU A 106 -12.62 -6.17 3.60
N THR A 107 -13.32 -7.29 3.42
CA THR A 107 -12.72 -8.61 3.19
C THR A 107 -13.01 -9.01 1.75
N ALA A 108 -12.03 -8.88 0.86
CA ALA A 108 -12.21 -9.08 -0.57
C ALA A 108 -10.90 -9.50 -1.26
N PRO A 109 -10.94 -9.92 -2.52
CA PRO A 109 -9.74 -10.08 -3.34
C PRO A 109 -8.99 -8.75 -3.51
N ALA A 110 -7.66 -8.80 -3.69
CA ALA A 110 -6.81 -7.62 -3.85
C ALA A 110 -7.30 -6.63 -4.93
N ARG A 111 -7.94 -7.14 -5.99
CA ARG A 111 -8.50 -6.30 -7.06
C ARG A 111 -9.64 -5.40 -6.59
N GLU A 112 -10.48 -5.87 -5.68
CA GLU A 112 -11.58 -5.08 -5.13
C GLU A 112 -11.06 -4.00 -4.17
N HIS A 113 -10.04 -4.30 -3.38
CA HIS A 113 -9.32 -3.30 -2.59
C HIS A 113 -8.70 -2.21 -3.47
N ALA A 114 -8.01 -2.61 -4.56
CA ALA A 114 -7.47 -1.66 -5.53
C ALA A 114 -8.58 -0.81 -6.19
N ALA A 115 -9.73 -1.40 -6.51
CA ALA A 115 -10.86 -0.69 -7.07
C ALA A 115 -11.43 0.34 -6.07
N LEU A 116 -11.55 0.01 -4.80
CA LEU A 116 -11.97 0.93 -3.73
C LEU A 116 -11.00 2.11 -3.59
N ILE A 117 -9.69 1.85 -3.61
CA ILE A 117 -8.67 2.91 -3.55
C ILE A 117 -8.81 3.86 -4.74
N ILE A 118 -8.93 3.31 -5.96
CA ILE A 118 -9.10 4.09 -7.19
C ILE A 118 -10.43 4.87 -7.19
N ALA A 119 -11.51 4.29 -6.70
CA ALA A 119 -12.78 5.02 -6.54
C ALA A 119 -12.61 6.25 -5.64
N ASN A 120 -11.89 6.12 -4.51
CA ASN A 120 -11.59 7.22 -3.61
C ASN A 120 -10.67 8.27 -4.23
N MET A 121 -9.67 7.87 -5.03
CA MET A 121 -8.84 8.82 -5.79
C MET A 121 -9.68 9.60 -6.81
N ASN A 122 -10.51 8.92 -7.59
CA ASN A 122 -11.42 9.54 -8.55
C ASN A 122 -12.39 10.52 -7.87
N ARG A 123 -12.99 10.12 -6.74
CA ARG A 123 -13.86 10.97 -5.92
C ARG A 123 -13.13 12.24 -5.46
N LYS A 124 -11.95 12.10 -4.87
CA LYS A 124 -11.17 13.24 -4.35
C LYS A 124 -10.75 14.21 -5.43
N MET A 125 -10.36 13.69 -6.60
CA MET A 125 -9.88 14.51 -7.72
C MET A 125 -11.00 15.00 -8.64
N GLY A 126 -12.24 14.52 -8.46
CA GLY A 126 -13.39 14.87 -9.30
C GLY A 126 -13.23 14.38 -10.75
N THR A 127 -12.63 13.21 -10.94
CA THR A 127 -12.34 12.63 -12.26
C THR A 127 -12.73 11.15 -12.30
N THR A 128 -12.63 10.54 -13.48
CA THR A 128 -12.79 9.10 -13.72
C THR A 128 -11.58 8.50 -14.45
N GLU A 129 -10.47 9.24 -14.47
CA GLU A 129 -9.29 8.84 -15.25
C GLU A 129 -8.42 7.79 -14.54
N TRP A 130 -8.48 7.72 -13.20
CA TRP A 130 -7.76 6.71 -12.43
C TRP A 130 -8.35 5.33 -12.64
N LYS A 131 -7.49 4.33 -12.87
CA LYS A 131 -7.89 2.95 -13.20
C LYS A 131 -7.09 1.93 -12.43
N VAL A 132 -7.68 0.75 -12.26
CA VAL A 132 -6.97 -0.45 -11.79
C VAL A 132 -6.36 -1.14 -13.00
N GLY A 133 -5.06 -1.39 -12.93
CA GLY A 133 -4.29 -2.11 -13.92
C GLY A 133 -4.12 -3.59 -13.58
N GLU A 134 -2.89 -4.05 -13.55
CA GLU A 134 -2.54 -5.41 -13.19
C GLU A 134 -2.68 -5.66 -11.70
N VAL A 135 -3.35 -6.74 -11.32
CA VAL A 135 -3.43 -7.25 -9.94
C VAL A 135 -3.20 -8.75 -10.00
N VAL A 136 -2.05 -9.20 -9.51
CA VAL A 136 -1.60 -10.61 -9.64
C VAL A 136 -2.07 -11.50 -8.50
N VAL A 137 -2.58 -10.92 -7.40
CA VAL A 137 -3.02 -11.65 -6.21
C VAL A 137 -4.54 -11.78 -6.21
N SER A 138 -5.03 -13.00 -6.01
CA SER A 138 -6.46 -13.33 -6.01
C SER A 138 -7.01 -13.73 -4.64
N GLU A 139 -6.14 -13.87 -3.64
CA GLU A 139 -6.52 -14.23 -2.29
C GLU A 139 -7.38 -13.15 -1.64
N TYR A 140 -8.26 -13.58 -0.71
CA TYR A 140 -9.05 -12.68 0.10
C TYR A 140 -8.16 -12.05 1.18
N ILE A 141 -8.21 -10.74 1.26
CA ILE A 141 -7.48 -9.93 2.21
C ILE A 141 -8.50 -9.19 3.07
N ASP A 142 -8.24 -9.07 4.35
CA ASP A 142 -9.08 -8.34 5.30
C ASP A 142 -8.35 -7.06 5.73
N ILE A 143 -8.90 -5.90 5.38
CA ILE A 143 -8.33 -4.60 5.70
C ILE A 143 -9.39 -3.70 6.34
N GLU A 144 -9.05 -3.12 7.49
CA GLU A 144 -9.80 -2.04 8.10
C GLU A 144 -9.29 -0.70 7.58
N TYR A 145 -10.18 0.07 6.93
CA TYR A 145 -9.86 1.37 6.33
C TYR A 145 -10.23 2.57 7.20
N THR A 146 -10.82 2.34 8.36
CA THR A 146 -11.31 3.39 9.26
C THR A 146 -10.23 4.42 9.58
N GLY A 147 -10.41 5.66 9.08
CA GLY A 147 -9.49 6.77 9.29
C GLY A 147 -8.17 6.68 8.54
N LYS A 148 -8.00 5.73 7.62
CA LYS A 148 -6.78 5.57 6.80
C LYS A 148 -6.82 6.41 5.53
N TYR A 149 -5.65 6.77 5.05
CA TYR A 149 -5.44 7.37 3.74
C TYR A 149 -5.11 6.30 2.69
N ALA A 150 -5.23 6.65 1.41
CA ALA A 150 -4.94 5.71 0.32
C ALA A 150 -3.48 5.21 0.34
N SER A 151 -2.52 6.01 0.81
CA SER A 151 -1.12 5.60 1.02
C SER A 151 -1.00 4.46 2.03
N ASP A 152 -1.71 4.56 3.16
CA ASP A 152 -1.71 3.52 4.19
C ASP A 152 -2.39 2.26 3.66
N ALA A 153 -3.52 2.45 2.97
CA ALA A 153 -4.28 1.38 2.33
C ALA A 153 -3.44 0.60 1.30
N LEU A 154 -2.67 1.30 0.46
CA LEU A 154 -1.76 0.70 -0.52
C LEU A 154 -0.63 -0.08 0.14
N SER A 155 -0.03 0.47 1.19
CA SER A 155 1.05 -0.17 1.94
C SER A 155 0.58 -1.45 2.62
N GLU A 156 -0.60 -1.43 3.23
CA GLU A 156 -1.20 -2.59 3.89
C GLU A 156 -1.63 -3.66 2.88
N LEU A 157 -2.26 -3.24 1.77
CA LEU A 157 -2.66 -4.14 0.69
C LEU A 157 -1.45 -4.86 0.07
N SER A 158 -0.39 -4.13 -0.26
CA SER A 158 0.82 -4.72 -0.84
C SER A 158 1.54 -5.65 0.14
N SER A 159 1.60 -5.28 1.41
CA SER A 159 2.16 -6.12 2.47
C SER A 159 1.38 -7.43 2.65
N ALA A 160 0.05 -7.35 2.72
CA ALA A 160 -0.81 -8.52 2.84
C ALA A 160 -0.79 -9.40 1.59
N ALA A 161 -0.66 -8.79 0.41
CA ALA A 161 -0.53 -9.46 -0.88
C ALA A 161 0.87 -10.05 -1.14
N GLY A 162 1.88 -9.67 -0.34
CA GLY A 162 3.27 -10.10 -0.54
C GLY A 162 3.88 -9.64 -1.85
N THR A 163 3.46 -8.47 -2.37
CA THR A 163 3.90 -7.90 -3.65
C THR A 163 4.09 -6.39 -3.52
N GLU A 164 4.33 -5.72 -4.63
CA GLU A 164 4.53 -4.28 -4.70
C GLU A 164 3.27 -3.58 -5.25
N TRP A 165 3.14 -2.28 -4.97
CA TRP A 165 2.22 -1.39 -5.66
C TRP A 165 2.98 -0.30 -6.40
N TRP A 166 2.47 0.12 -7.53
CA TRP A 166 3.05 1.18 -8.33
C TRP A 166 2.04 1.77 -9.31
N PHE A 167 2.32 3.00 -9.76
CA PHE A 167 1.49 3.67 -10.75
C PHE A 167 2.21 3.80 -12.09
N ASP A 168 1.48 3.47 -13.16
CA ASP A 168 1.83 3.89 -14.52
C ASP A 168 0.84 4.97 -14.96
N GLY A 169 1.31 6.22 -14.94
CA GLY A 169 0.43 7.38 -15.07
C GLY A 169 -0.66 7.39 -14.02
N MET A 170 -1.92 7.19 -14.43
CA MET A 170 -3.10 7.11 -13.54
C MET A 170 -3.59 5.69 -13.35
N THR A 171 -2.78 4.69 -13.65
CA THR A 171 -3.13 3.27 -13.52
C THR A 171 -2.40 2.65 -12.34
N LEU A 172 -3.15 2.17 -11.35
CA LEU A 172 -2.64 1.46 -10.19
C LEU A 172 -2.40 -0.01 -10.51
N ASN A 173 -1.20 -0.50 -10.25
CA ASN A 173 -0.84 -1.91 -10.36
C ASN A 173 -0.48 -2.47 -8.97
N ILE A 174 -0.90 -3.69 -8.70
CA ILE A 174 -0.56 -4.49 -7.52
C ILE A 174 0.18 -5.73 -8.02
N SER A 175 1.42 -5.53 -8.35
CA SER A 175 2.32 -6.52 -8.96
C SER A 175 3.76 -6.06 -8.78
N ARG A 176 4.70 -6.91 -9.12
CA ARG A 176 6.11 -6.53 -9.15
C ARG A 176 6.36 -5.43 -10.19
N CYS A 177 7.07 -4.39 -9.77
CA CYS A 177 7.43 -3.29 -10.66
C CYS A 177 8.72 -3.62 -11.41
N GLU A 178 8.57 -4.20 -12.60
CA GLU A 178 9.69 -4.58 -13.46
C GLU A 178 9.55 -3.89 -14.83
N PHE A 179 10.58 -3.14 -15.24
CA PHE A 179 10.59 -2.42 -16.50
C PHE A 179 11.79 -2.79 -17.36
N GLY A 180 11.55 -2.99 -18.66
CA GLY A 180 12.58 -3.19 -19.66
C GLY A 180 13.23 -4.57 -19.62
N GLU A 181 14.30 -4.72 -20.40
CA GLU A 181 15.07 -5.96 -20.46
C GLU A 181 16.01 -6.09 -19.26
N PRO A 182 16.22 -7.30 -18.72
CA PRO A 182 17.15 -7.53 -17.63
C PRO A 182 18.56 -7.04 -17.97
N VAL A 183 19.11 -6.19 -17.13
CA VAL A 183 20.49 -5.70 -17.30
C VAL A 183 21.46 -6.69 -16.65
N PRO A 184 22.34 -7.37 -17.39
CA PRO A 184 23.30 -8.27 -16.82
C PRO A 184 24.38 -7.49 -16.09
N LEU A 185 24.44 -7.64 -14.77
CA LEU A 185 25.44 -7.03 -13.91
C LEU A 185 26.51 -8.07 -13.53
N SER A 186 27.77 -7.72 -13.70
CA SER A 186 28.90 -8.54 -13.27
C SER A 186 30.07 -7.66 -12.81
N TYR A 187 31.03 -8.26 -12.12
CA TYR A 187 32.24 -7.54 -11.72
C TYR A 187 32.96 -6.98 -12.97
N GLY A 188 33.23 -5.67 -12.95
CA GLY A 188 33.78 -4.94 -14.09
C GLY A 188 32.77 -4.59 -15.19
N ASN A 189 31.51 -5.00 -15.06
CA ASN A 189 30.42 -4.64 -15.95
C ASN A 189 29.21 -4.20 -15.11
N GLY A 190 29.18 -2.92 -14.75
CA GLY A 190 28.11 -2.31 -13.93
C GLY A 190 28.34 -2.40 -12.41
N LEU A 191 29.13 -3.38 -11.92
CA LEU A 191 29.48 -3.52 -10.51
C LEU A 191 30.91 -3.03 -10.30
N THR A 192 31.09 -1.86 -9.66
CA THR A 192 32.39 -1.19 -9.50
C THR A 192 32.99 -1.33 -8.12
N GLY A 193 32.24 -1.69 -7.10
CA GLY A 193 32.66 -1.74 -5.69
C GLY A 193 33.00 -3.12 -5.15
N GLY A 194 33.01 -4.16 -5.98
CA GLY A 194 33.07 -5.55 -5.53
C GLY A 194 31.72 -6.08 -5.07
N ILE A 195 31.66 -7.41 -4.86
CA ILE A 195 30.45 -8.07 -4.33
C ILE A 195 30.80 -8.57 -2.94
N GLU A 196 30.21 -8.02 -1.92
CA GLU A 196 30.31 -8.48 -0.56
C GLU A 196 29.05 -9.25 -0.18
N ARG A 197 29.21 -10.44 0.40
CA ARG A 197 28.11 -11.19 0.97
C ARG A 197 28.03 -10.88 2.46
N SER A 198 27.03 -10.12 2.87
CA SER A 198 26.70 -9.89 4.28
C SER A 198 25.44 -10.64 4.67
N MET A 199 25.31 -11.01 5.93
CA MET A 199 24.03 -11.39 6.50
C MET A 199 23.24 -10.11 6.78
N ALA A 200 21.95 -10.08 6.43
CA ALA A 200 21.08 -8.97 6.80
C ALA A 200 20.99 -8.88 8.34
N ASP A 201 21.01 -7.67 8.86
CA ASP A 201 20.83 -7.43 10.30
C ASP A 201 19.51 -8.03 10.79
N GLY A 202 19.56 -8.75 11.91
CA GLY A 202 18.39 -9.39 12.51
C GLY A 202 18.03 -10.77 11.94
N VAL A 203 18.69 -11.24 10.87
CA VAL A 203 18.49 -12.61 10.36
C VAL A 203 19.18 -13.61 11.29
N LYS A 204 18.39 -14.48 11.91
CA LYS A 204 18.90 -15.59 12.70
C LYS A 204 19.21 -16.76 11.80
N PHE A 205 20.41 -17.31 11.92
CA PHE A 205 20.81 -18.51 11.22
C PHE A 205 20.52 -19.74 12.09
N PHE A 206 19.78 -20.69 11.55
CA PHE A 206 19.46 -21.96 12.21
C PHE A 206 19.35 -23.08 11.19
N THR A 207 19.51 -24.33 11.63
CA THR A 207 19.35 -25.54 10.81
C THR A 207 18.20 -26.41 11.30
N ARG A 208 17.72 -26.19 12.54
CA ARG A 208 16.53 -26.82 13.11
C ARG A 208 15.62 -25.78 13.73
N LEU A 209 14.37 -25.73 13.27
CA LEU A 209 13.34 -24.82 13.74
C LEU A 209 12.27 -25.58 14.53
N PHE A 210 11.97 -25.12 15.74
CA PHE A 210 10.81 -25.52 16.53
C PHE A 210 9.71 -24.44 16.40
N PRO A 211 8.77 -24.61 15.49
CA PRO A 211 7.70 -23.63 15.31
C PRO A 211 6.57 -23.90 16.28
N VAL A 212 5.90 -22.85 16.73
CA VAL A 212 4.64 -22.91 17.47
C VAL A 212 3.48 -22.53 16.56
N GLY A 213 2.54 -23.44 16.36
CA GLY A 213 1.36 -23.19 15.55
C GLY A 213 0.34 -22.29 16.26
N SER A 214 -0.50 -21.62 15.46
CA SER A 214 -1.60 -20.81 15.95
C SER A 214 -2.62 -21.63 16.73
N SER A 215 -3.24 -21.02 17.73
CA SER A 215 -4.44 -21.56 18.40
C SER A 215 -5.75 -21.06 17.79
N ARG A 216 -5.66 -20.17 16.79
CA ARG A 216 -6.80 -19.52 16.17
C ARG A 216 -7.65 -20.53 15.37
N ASN A 217 -8.95 -20.52 15.58
CA ASN A 217 -9.92 -21.43 14.95
C ASN A 217 -9.62 -22.93 15.17
N ILE A 218 -8.96 -23.27 16.27
CA ILE A 218 -8.71 -24.63 16.71
C ILE A 218 -9.65 -24.95 17.87
N ASP A 219 -10.45 -25.98 17.70
CA ASP A 219 -11.20 -26.63 18.79
C ASP A 219 -10.30 -27.73 19.38
N PRO A 220 -9.78 -27.58 20.61
CA PRO A 220 -8.86 -28.57 21.20
C PRO A 220 -9.49 -29.93 21.40
N ASP A 221 -10.78 -29.98 21.71
CA ASP A 221 -11.49 -31.25 21.99
C ASP A 221 -11.67 -32.07 20.71
N ARG A 222 -11.91 -31.39 19.59
CA ARG A 222 -12.08 -32.03 18.28
C ARG A 222 -10.75 -32.30 17.58
N TYR A 223 -9.82 -31.37 17.64
CA TYR A 223 -8.51 -31.49 17.01
C TYR A 223 -7.53 -32.35 17.81
N GLY A 224 -7.75 -32.48 19.13
CA GLY A 224 -6.91 -33.22 20.06
C GLY A 224 -5.68 -32.47 20.55
N TYR A 225 -5.52 -31.19 20.17
CA TYR A 225 -4.41 -30.34 20.58
C TYR A 225 -4.79 -28.86 20.52
N ALA A 226 -4.27 -28.06 21.46
CA ALA A 226 -4.65 -26.65 21.58
C ALA A 226 -4.07 -25.71 20.48
N ARG A 227 -3.15 -26.20 19.68
CA ARG A 227 -2.47 -25.44 18.64
C ARG A 227 -2.30 -26.26 17.37
N LEU A 228 -2.22 -25.58 16.21
CA LEU A 228 -1.92 -26.24 14.95
C LEU A 228 -0.57 -26.96 15.04
N GLN A 229 -0.52 -28.21 14.62
CA GLN A 229 0.67 -29.05 14.65
C GLN A 229 1.29 -29.13 13.25
N LEU A 230 2.60 -29.37 13.19
CA LEU A 230 3.26 -29.75 11.95
C LEU A 230 2.67 -31.06 11.41
N PRO A 231 2.72 -31.30 10.10
CA PRO A 231 2.31 -32.56 9.49
C PRO A 231 2.97 -33.77 10.19
N ASP A 232 2.25 -34.88 10.24
CA ASP A 232 2.70 -36.15 10.82
C ASP A 232 3.14 -36.09 12.31
N GLY A 233 2.72 -35.02 13.01
CA GLY A 233 3.07 -34.81 14.41
C GLY A 233 4.55 -34.45 14.65
N ALA A 234 5.25 -34.02 13.62
CA ALA A 234 6.62 -33.54 13.73
C ALA A 234 6.73 -32.41 14.77
N LYS A 235 7.85 -32.36 15.48
CA LYS A 235 8.09 -31.35 16.52
C LYS A 235 8.98 -30.18 16.00
N TYR A 236 9.71 -30.39 14.94
CA TYR A 236 10.60 -29.44 14.33
C TYR A 236 10.71 -29.66 12.83
N VAL A 237 11.17 -28.67 12.12
CA VAL A 237 11.62 -28.75 10.73
C VAL A 237 13.15 -28.61 10.72
N GLU A 238 13.84 -29.48 10.00
CA GLU A 238 15.29 -29.49 9.92
C GLU A 238 15.76 -29.49 8.48
N GLN A 239 16.82 -28.74 8.23
CA GLN A 239 17.57 -28.79 6.97
C GLN A 239 18.94 -29.40 7.24
N ASP A 240 19.23 -30.53 6.60
CA ASP A 240 20.56 -31.15 6.68
C ASP A 240 21.62 -30.24 6.03
N THR A 241 22.62 -29.88 6.81
CA THR A 241 23.71 -29.03 6.37
C THR A 241 25.02 -29.53 7.00
N HIS A 242 26.17 -29.21 6.38
CA HIS A 242 27.49 -29.52 6.93
C HIS A 242 27.84 -28.66 8.18
N LEU A 243 26.97 -27.76 8.59
CA LEU A 243 27.18 -26.80 9.69
C LEU A 243 26.75 -27.33 11.06
N GLY A 244 26.20 -28.57 11.10
CA GLY A 244 25.67 -29.16 12.33
C GLY A 244 24.28 -28.63 12.70
N ILE A 245 23.81 -29.03 13.89
CA ILE A 245 22.48 -28.67 14.36
C ILE A 245 22.56 -27.37 15.16
N ILE A 246 21.88 -26.35 14.65
CA ILE A 246 21.68 -25.05 15.30
C ILE A 246 20.18 -24.88 15.49
N GLU A 247 19.73 -24.93 16.73
CA GLU A 247 18.32 -24.93 17.08
C GLU A 247 17.78 -23.52 17.28
N TYR A 248 16.56 -23.30 16.79
CA TYR A 248 15.83 -22.07 16.99
C TYR A 248 14.37 -22.34 17.32
N PHE A 249 13.83 -21.56 18.25
CA PHE A 249 12.43 -21.60 18.64
C PHE A 249 11.75 -20.31 18.14
N GLU A 250 10.63 -20.46 17.40
CA GLU A 250 9.87 -19.32 16.90
C GLU A 250 8.40 -19.46 17.31
N GLN A 251 7.94 -18.50 18.09
CA GLN A 251 6.60 -18.50 18.66
C GLN A 251 5.55 -17.91 17.71
N GLU A 252 5.93 -16.99 16.84
CA GLU A 252 4.99 -16.18 16.06
C GLU A 252 5.01 -16.49 14.56
N ALA A 253 6.00 -17.22 14.06
CA ALA A 253 6.18 -17.47 12.63
C ALA A 253 4.98 -18.11 11.93
N PHE A 254 4.09 -18.77 12.68
CA PHE A 254 2.94 -19.51 12.14
C PHE A 254 1.59 -19.01 12.66
N ASP A 255 1.55 -17.87 13.34
CA ASP A 255 0.28 -17.32 13.84
C ASP A 255 -0.68 -16.91 12.71
N ALA A 256 -0.15 -16.59 11.54
CA ALA A 256 -0.94 -16.33 10.33
C ALA A 256 -1.50 -17.61 9.68
N ILE A 257 -0.95 -18.79 10.04
CA ILE A 257 -1.40 -20.09 9.51
C ILE A 257 -2.39 -20.70 10.50
N TYR A 258 -3.66 -20.69 10.14
CA TYR A 258 -4.74 -21.26 10.92
C TYR A 258 -5.86 -21.77 10.00
N PRO A 259 -6.69 -22.71 10.45
CA PRO A 259 -7.82 -23.19 9.67
C PRO A 259 -8.75 -22.02 9.30
N ARG A 260 -9.01 -21.87 8.01
CA ARG A 260 -9.93 -20.87 7.47
C ARG A 260 -10.99 -21.57 6.65
N ARG A 261 -12.18 -21.01 6.67
CA ARG A 261 -13.26 -21.42 5.79
C ARG A 261 -13.83 -20.19 5.09
N ILE A 262 -14.01 -20.31 3.80
CA ILE A 262 -14.82 -19.39 3.01
C ILE A 262 -16.15 -20.08 2.79
N GLY A 263 -17.22 -19.50 3.31
CA GLY A 263 -18.57 -20.00 3.17
C GLY A 263 -19.40 -19.11 2.24
N THR A 264 -20.55 -19.61 1.83
CA THR A 264 -21.54 -18.83 1.08
C THR A 264 -22.67 -18.44 1.99
N VAL A 265 -22.98 -17.17 2.08
CA VAL A 265 -24.10 -16.68 2.87
C VAL A 265 -25.41 -17.11 2.21
N GLY A 266 -26.18 -17.96 2.87
CA GLY A 266 -27.47 -18.46 2.38
C GLY A 266 -28.60 -17.47 2.61
N SER A 267 -28.63 -16.81 3.77
CA SER A 267 -29.58 -15.76 4.11
C SER A 267 -29.02 -14.80 5.14
N VAL A 268 -29.48 -13.56 5.09
CA VAL A 268 -29.16 -12.51 6.06
C VAL A 268 -30.44 -11.99 6.66
N ARG A 269 -30.47 -11.79 7.99
CA ARG A 269 -31.53 -11.08 8.70
C ARG A 269 -30.93 -10.14 9.73
N SER A 270 -31.60 -9.06 10.03
CA SER A 270 -31.23 -8.13 11.09
C SER A 270 -32.28 -8.09 12.20
N GLU A 271 -31.82 -7.76 13.40
CA GLU A 271 -32.66 -7.55 14.59
C GLU A 271 -32.13 -6.32 15.34
N GLU A 272 -33.01 -5.38 15.65
CA GLU A 272 -32.62 -4.27 16.51
C GLU A 272 -32.61 -4.72 17.97
N ARG A 273 -31.56 -4.43 18.66
CA ARG A 273 -31.36 -4.67 20.11
C ARG A 273 -30.96 -3.40 20.81
N THR A 274 -31.10 -3.39 22.12
CA THR A 274 -30.71 -2.31 22.98
C THR A 274 -29.57 -2.77 23.90
N SER A 275 -28.49 -2.03 23.95
CA SER A 275 -27.38 -2.23 24.86
C SER A 275 -27.77 -1.93 26.30
N ASP A 276 -26.96 -2.35 27.26
CA ASP A 276 -27.21 -2.11 28.71
C ASP A 276 -27.20 -0.61 29.05
N ASP A 277 -26.59 0.24 28.24
CA ASP A 277 -26.60 1.70 28.38
C ASP A 277 -27.81 2.39 27.72
N GLY A 278 -28.73 1.59 27.11
CA GLY A 278 -29.92 2.07 26.43
C GLY A 278 -29.72 2.48 24.97
N SER A 279 -28.54 2.33 24.41
CA SER A 279 -28.26 2.65 23.01
C SER A 279 -28.79 1.54 22.06
N PRO A 280 -29.53 1.88 21.00
CA PRO A 280 -29.94 0.89 20.00
C PRO A 280 -28.77 0.43 19.15
N PHE A 281 -28.71 -0.85 18.84
CA PHE A 281 -27.76 -1.42 17.88
C PHE A 281 -28.42 -2.55 17.08
N THR A 282 -27.92 -2.78 15.87
CA THR A 282 -28.44 -3.80 14.96
C THR A 282 -27.54 -5.02 14.99
N VAL A 283 -28.14 -6.18 15.27
CA VAL A 283 -27.47 -7.49 15.18
C VAL A 283 -27.80 -8.10 13.83
N TRP A 284 -26.79 -8.45 13.09
CA TRP A 284 -26.94 -9.16 11.82
C TRP A 284 -26.71 -10.65 12.01
N TYR A 285 -27.61 -11.46 11.50
CA TYR A 285 -27.54 -12.92 11.48
C TYR A 285 -27.40 -13.39 10.05
N PHE A 286 -26.48 -14.29 9.80
CA PHE A 286 -26.35 -14.94 8.51
C PHE A 286 -26.36 -16.46 8.67
N THR A 287 -26.80 -17.15 7.65
CA THR A 287 -26.72 -18.62 7.57
C THR A 287 -25.75 -19.01 6.48
N ASP A 288 -24.95 -20.03 6.76
CA ASP A 288 -24.14 -20.73 5.77
C ASP A 288 -24.68 -22.18 5.71
N PRO A 289 -25.31 -22.60 4.58
CA PRO A 289 -25.93 -23.92 4.47
C PRO A 289 -24.93 -25.07 4.51
N ASP A 290 -23.65 -24.78 4.28
CA ASP A 290 -22.60 -25.78 4.18
C ASP A 290 -21.73 -25.84 5.45
N ILE A 291 -22.10 -25.16 6.53
CA ILE A 291 -21.38 -25.28 7.81
C ILE A 291 -21.48 -26.73 8.32
N PRO A 292 -20.35 -27.45 8.49
CA PRO A 292 -20.34 -28.87 8.89
C PRO A 292 -20.54 -29.08 10.40
N PHE A 293 -20.74 -28.03 11.18
CA PHE A 293 -20.90 -28.08 12.64
C PHE A 293 -21.90 -27.01 13.09
N ASP A 294 -22.54 -27.24 14.25
CA ASP A 294 -23.39 -26.25 14.90
C ASP A 294 -22.48 -25.16 15.53
N PRO A 295 -22.65 -23.90 15.17
CA PRO A 295 -21.83 -22.79 15.69
C PRO A 295 -22.28 -22.33 17.10
N ASN A 296 -23.34 -22.91 17.72
CA ASN A 296 -23.84 -22.55 19.05
C ASN A 296 -23.04 -23.16 20.18
#